data_2f161acd57a726be03a194f34d193a21
#
_entry.id   2f161acd57a726be03a194f34d193a21
#
_cell.length_a   1.000
_cell.length_b   1.000
_cell.length_c   1.000
_cell.angle_alpha   90.00
_cell.angle_beta   90.00
_cell.angle_gamma   90.00
#
_symmetry.space_group_name_H-M   'P 1'
#
loop_
_entity.id
_entity.type
_entity.pdbx_description
1 polymer ?
#
loop_
_entity_poly.entity_id
_entity_poly.type
_entity_poly.pdbx_seq_one_letter_code
_entity_poly.pdbx_strand_id
1 'polypeptide(L)'
;RLLSRGLGDVYKRQFICGIKGYKLSKTEIKFLRKYKPWGIILFSRNIKTIKQTQLLTKSLKNILQNPTLPILIDEEGGRVSRLRKFIDNSVFTNKYFGDLYKKDKKKFNLYFDVYVKQISYLLRLLGINVNTVPVLDILRKNLHQIVGDRSFSSNKKIVSKIGDICIDKFHKNKIATITKHIPGHGLAKVDSHLKLPIID
;
A
#
# COMPACT_ATOMS: atom_id res chain seq x y z
N ARG A 1 -6.17 39.68 -12.95
CA ARG A 1 -6.74 38.70 -13.88
C ARG A 1 -6.49 37.32 -13.27
N LEU A 2 -7.46 36.77 -12.56
CA LEU A 2 -7.49 35.37 -12.13
C LEU A 2 -7.68 34.54 -13.42
N LEU A 3 -6.56 34.04 -13.96
CA LEU A 3 -6.62 33.02 -14.98
C LEU A 3 -7.25 31.78 -14.34
N SER A 4 -8.45 31.43 -14.72
CA SER A 4 -9.08 30.19 -14.36
C SER A 4 -8.14 29.07 -14.82
N ARG A 5 -7.52 28.36 -13.88
CA ARG A 5 -6.87 27.08 -14.20
C ARG A 5 -7.97 26.21 -14.79
N GLY A 6 -7.90 25.95 -16.10
CA GLY A 6 -8.96 25.21 -16.76
C GLY A 6 -9.23 23.88 -16.05
N LEU A 7 -10.49 23.52 -15.93
CA LEU A 7 -10.96 22.25 -15.34
C LEU A 7 -10.13 21.04 -15.82
N GLY A 8 -9.59 21.08 -17.05
CA GLY A 8 -8.70 20.05 -17.57
C GLY A 8 -7.39 19.81 -16.79
N ASP A 9 -6.90 20.77 -15.98
CA ASP A 9 -5.71 20.59 -15.16
C ASP A 9 -6.03 19.94 -13.80
N VAL A 10 -7.24 20.15 -13.28
CA VAL A 10 -7.73 19.53 -12.06
C VAL A 10 -7.95 18.02 -12.28
N TYR A 11 -8.50 17.62 -13.43
CA TYR A 11 -8.74 16.20 -13.76
C TYR A 11 -7.47 15.42 -14.09
N LYS A 12 -6.40 16.06 -14.56
CA LYS A 12 -5.14 15.39 -14.93
C LYS A 12 -4.38 14.75 -13.78
N ARG A 13 -4.68 15.12 -12.52
CA ARG A 13 -3.97 14.61 -11.34
C ARG A 13 -4.85 13.79 -10.39
N GLN A 14 -5.93 13.20 -10.87
CA GLN A 14 -6.91 12.51 -10.01
C GLN A 14 -6.80 10.99 -10.03
N PHE A 15 -5.83 10.42 -10.71
CA PHE A 15 -5.68 8.98 -10.79
C PHE A 15 -4.29 8.50 -10.39
N ILE A 16 -4.24 7.26 -9.94
CA ILE A 16 -3.03 6.51 -9.69
C ILE A 16 -2.96 5.44 -10.77
N CYS A 17 -1.78 5.21 -11.34
CA CYS A 17 -1.59 4.13 -12.30
C CYS A 17 -0.38 3.28 -11.98
N GLY A 18 -0.41 2.02 -12.43
CA GLY A 18 0.75 1.14 -12.44
C GLY A 18 1.59 1.32 -13.69
N ILE A 19 2.76 0.67 -13.70
CA ILE A 19 3.65 0.58 -14.85
C ILE A 19 3.93 -0.89 -15.20
N LYS A 20 4.36 -1.15 -16.44
CA LYS A 20 4.46 -2.50 -16.99
C LYS A 20 5.61 -3.31 -16.39
N GLY A 21 6.80 -2.72 -16.28
CA GLY A 21 8.01 -3.49 -15.99
C GLY A 21 9.04 -2.76 -15.13
N TYR A 22 10.28 -3.23 -15.19
CA TYR A 22 11.42 -2.72 -14.41
C TYR A 22 11.97 -1.38 -14.90
N LYS A 23 11.64 -1.00 -16.14
CA LYS A 23 12.03 0.25 -16.79
C LYS A 23 10.83 0.82 -17.52
N LEU A 24 10.81 2.12 -17.68
CA LEU A 24 9.76 2.80 -18.43
C LEU A 24 9.99 2.67 -19.94
N SER A 25 8.97 2.28 -20.68
CA SER A 25 8.95 2.29 -22.13
C SER A 25 8.77 3.73 -22.66
N LYS A 26 9.10 3.96 -23.94
CA LYS A 26 8.86 5.26 -24.62
C LYS A 26 7.38 5.66 -24.58
N THR A 27 6.48 4.69 -24.73
CA THR A 27 5.02 4.91 -24.67
C THR A 27 4.57 5.33 -23.27
N GLU A 28 5.06 4.67 -22.21
CA GLU A 28 4.76 5.05 -20.84
C GLU A 28 5.28 6.45 -20.50
N ILE A 29 6.49 6.79 -20.93
CA ILE A 29 7.06 8.13 -20.74
C ILE A 29 6.17 9.20 -21.39
N LYS A 30 5.72 8.96 -22.65
CA LYS A 30 4.80 9.87 -23.35
C LYS A 30 3.47 10.01 -22.62
N PHE A 31 2.91 8.89 -22.16
CA PHE A 31 1.67 8.87 -21.37
C PHE A 31 1.81 9.67 -20.08
N LEU A 32 2.83 9.37 -19.26
CA LEU A 32 3.07 10.02 -17.97
C LEU A 32 3.25 11.54 -18.12
N ARG A 33 4.01 11.97 -19.11
CA ARG A 33 4.20 13.41 -19.39
C ARG A 33 2.90 14.11 -19.80
N LYS A 34 2.06 13.44 -20.60
CA LYS A 34 0.79 13.99 -21.09
C LYS A 34 -0.27 14.08 -19.99
N TYR A 35 -0.45 13.00 -19.22
CA TYR A 35 -1.59 12.88 -18.31
C TYR A 35 -1.25 13.21 -16.85
N LYS A 36 0.03 13.20 -16.46
CA LYS A 36 0.53 13.59 -15.15
C LYS A 36 -0.30 12.99 -13.99
N PRO A 37 -0.31 11.66 -13.78
CA PRO A 37 -1.05 11.03 -12.70
C PRO A 37 -0.68 11.63 -11.34
N TRP A 38 -1.57 11.52 -10.36
CA TRP A 38 -1.32 11.94 -8.98
C TRP A 38 -0.21 11.09 -8.34
N GLY A 39 -0.21 9.80 -8.61
CA GLY A 39 0.77 8.87 -8.07
C GLY A 39 0.98 7.64 -8.94
N ILE A 40 2.02 6.88 -8.62
CA ILE A 40 2.36 5.62 -9.29
C ILE A 40 2.35 4.50 -8.26
N ILE A 41 1.63 3.41 -8.55
CA ILE A 41 1.67 2.20 -7.71
C ILE A 41 2.61 1.16 -8.32
N LEU A 42 3.52 0.63 -7.49
CA LEU A 42 4.46 -0.42 -7.89
C LEU A 42 3.99 -1.79 -7.40
N PHE A 43 4.22 -2.79 -8.25
CA PHE A 43 3.93 -4.20 -7.99
C PHE A 43 5.22 -5.03 -8.05
N SER A 44 5.16 -6.30 -7.67
CA SER A 44 6.32 -7.21 -7.71
C SER A 44 7.02 -7.24 -9.08
N ARG A 45 6.26 -7.08 -10.18
CA ARG A 45 6.79 -7.00 -11.55
C ARG A 45 7.68 -5.78 -11.81
N ASN A 46 7.65 -4.76 -10.95
CA ASN A 46 8.45 -3.55 -11.07
C ASN A 46 9.72 -3.58 -10.22
N ILE A 47 9.86 -4.58 -9.34
CA ILE A 47 10.89 -4.66 -8.32
C ILE A 47 11.79 -5.87 -8.61
N LYS A 48 13.06 -5.61 -8.94
CA LYS A 48 14.06 -6.66 -9.22
C LYS A 48 15.25 -6.62 -8.26
N THR A 49 15.90 -5.46 -8.16
CA THR A 49 17.01 -5.19 -7.23
C THR A 49 16.81 -3.82 -6.60
N ILE A 50 17.49 -3.55 -5.48
CA ILE A 50 17.45 -2.24 -4.82
C ILE A 50 17.85 -1.14 -5.81
N LYS A 51 19.02 -1.26 -6.45
CA LYS A 51 19.55 -0.27 -7.40
C LYS A 51 18.60 -0.03 -8.59
N GLN A 52 18.02 -1.10 -9.17
CA GLN A 52 17.08 -0.98 -10.28
C GLN A 52 15.82 -0.22 -9.84
N THR A 53 15.26 -0.55 -8.67
CA THR A 53 14.04 0.10 -8.17
C THR A 53 14.29 1.57 -7.82
N GLN A 54 15.44 1.90 -7.23
CA GLN A 54 15.86 3.28 -7.00
C GLN A 54 15.95 4.10 -8.30
N LEU A 55 16.54 3.52 -9.34
CA LEU A 55 16.62 4.17 -10.65
C LEU A 55 15.24 4.38 -11.27
N LEU A 56 14.33 3.41 -11.12
CA LEU A 56 12.96 3.51 -11.60
C LEU A 56 12.19 4.62 -10.89
N THR A 57 12.21 4.66 -9.56
CA THR A 57 11.52 5.69 -8.77
C THR A 57 12.08 7.09 -9.02
N LYS A 58 13.41 7.21 -9.16
CA LYS A 58 14.06 8.47 -9.56
C LYS A 58 13.62 8.92 -10.96
N SER A 59 13.57 7.99 -11.93
CA SER A 59 13.12 8.28 -13.27
C SER A 59 11.67 8.78 -13.31
N LEU A 60 10.77 8.16 -12.53
CA LEU A 60 9.37 8.58 -12.41
C LEU A 60 9.26 10.02 -11.89
N LYS A 61 9.99 10.34 -10.80
CA LYS A 61 10.03 11.69 -10.23
C LYS A 61 10.54 12.74 -11.24
N ASN A 62 11.57 12.39 -11.98
CA ASN A 62 12.14 13.29 -13.00
C ASN A 62 11.18 13.50 -14.18
N ILE A 63 10.56 12.43 -14.71
CA ILE A 63 9.64 12.52 -15.85
C ILE A 63 8.40 13.34 -15.51
N LEU A 64 7.88 13.19 -14.28
CA LEU A 64 6.73 13.93 -13.79
C LEU A 64 7.09 15.29 -13.18
N GLN A 65 8.37 15.64 -13.12
CA GLN A 65 8.88 16.87 -12.51
C GLN A 65 8.32 17.10 -11.10
N ASN A 66 8.22 16.02 -10.34
CA ASN A 66 7.69 16.04 -8.98
C ASN A 66 8.61 15.25 -8.03
N PRO A 67 9.47 15.90 -7.25
CA PRO A 67 10.37 15.24 -6.31
C PRO A 67 9.62 14.54 -5.16
N THR A 68 8.41 15.00 -4.85
CA THR A 68 7.52 14.48 -3.81
C THR A 68 6.44 13.53 -4.36
N LEU A 69 6.58 13.10 -5.63
CA LEU A 69 5.63 12.20 -6.29
C LEU A 69 5.22 11.07 -5.36
N PRO A 70 3.91 10.87 -5.12
CA PRO A 70 3.43 9.69 -4.43
C PRO A 70 3.79 8.42 -5.21
N ILE A 71 4.64 7.59 -4.62
CA ILE A 71 4.98 6.26 -5.13
C ILE A 71 4.48 5.25 -4.11
N LEU A 72 3.50 4.45 -4.53
CA LEU A 72 2.71 3.58 -3.69
C LEU A 72 3.15 2.13 -3.83
N ILE A 73 2.87 1.35 -2.80
CA ILE A 73 3.06 -0.11 -2.79
C ILE A 73 2.03 -0.78 -1.87
N ASP A 74 1.65 -2.02 -2.21
CA ASP A 74 0.90 -2.92 -1.31
C ASP A 74 1.88 -3.78 -0.52
N GLU A 75 2.38 -3.30 0.59
CA GLU A 75 3.26 -4.05 1.48
C GLU A 75 2.56 -4.27 2.82
N GLU A 76 1.64 -5.25 2.84
CA GLU A 76 0.81 -5.57 4.01
C GLU A 76 1.50 -6.55 4.98
N GLY A 77 2.50 -7.28 4.46
CA GLY A 77 3.06 -8.46 5.10
C GLY A 77 2.32 -9.75 4.71
N GLY A 78 2.81 -10.89 5.21
CA GLY A 78 2.21 -12.17 4.89
C GLY A 78 2.18 -12.43 3.39
N ARG A 79 1.03 -12.86 2.88
CA ARG A 79 0.86 -13.19 1.44
C ARG A 79 0.81 -11.97 0.52
N VAL A 80 0.56 -10.77 1.04
CA VAL A 80 0.55 -9.52 0.26
C VAL A 80 1.81 -8.72 0.56
N SER A 81 2.91 -9.17 -0.02
CA SER A 81 4.21 -8.51 0.04
C SER A 81 4.82 -8.41 -1.37
N ARG A 82 5.36 -7.24 -1.68
CA ARG A 82 6.07 -6.97 -2.93
C ARG A 82 7.59 -6.98 -2.72
N LEU A 83 8.02 -6.98 -1.46
CA LEU A 83 9.43 -6.90 -1.06
C LEU A 83 10.05 -8.28 -0.74
N ARG A 84 9.38 -9.39 -1.04
CA ARG A 84 9.86 -10.77 -0.76
C ARG A 84 11.26 -11.10 -1.28
N LYS A 85 11.71 -10.38 -2.31
CA LYS A 85 13.08 -10.53 -2.83
C LYS A 85 14.15 -9.96 -1.90
N PHE A 86 13.77 -9.13 -0.95
CA PHE A 86 14.68 -8.43 -0.05
C PHE A 86 14.50 -8.85 1.40
N ILE A 87 13.29 -9.25 1.77
CA ILE A 87 12.96 -9.67 3.13
C ILE A 87 11.83 -10.71 3.09
N ASP A 88 12.02 -11.78 3.84
CA ASP A 88 10.91 -12.72 4.09
C ASP A 88 10.09 -12.24 5.29
N ASN A 89 8.90 -11.74 4.99
CA ASN A 89 7.92 -11.31 5.98
C ASN A 89 6.62 -12.13 5.91
N SER A 90 6.71 -13.35 5.36
CA SER A 90 5.55 -14.24 5.14
C SER A 90 4.80 -14.59 6.43
N VAL A 91 5.50 -14.69 7.56
CA VAL A 91 4.90 -14.98 8.87
C VAL A 91 4.26 -13.75 9.52
N PHE A 92 4.64 -12.55 9.11
CA PHE A 92 4.15 -11.29 9.70
C PHE A 92 2.84 -10.84 9.03
N THR A 93 1.79 -11.65 9.18
CA THR A 93 0.45 -11.32 8.71
C THR A 93 -0.24 -10.33 9.64
N ASN A 94 -1.28 -9.62 9.15
CA ASN A 94 -2.10 -8.79 10.02
C ASN A 94 -2.77 -9.62 11.13
N LYS A 95 -3.19 -10.86 10.80
CA LYS A 95 -3.72 -11.79 11.78
C LYS A 95 -2.72 -12.13 12.89
N TYR A 96 -1.46 -12.40 12.53
CA TYR A 96 -0.38 -12.62 13.51
C TYR A 96 -0.28 -11.45 14.50
N PHE A 97 -0.23 -10.23 14.02
CA PHE A 97 -0.16 -9.05 14.87
C PHE A 97 -1.45 -8.83 15.68
N GLY A 98 -2.61 -9.13 15.11
CA GLY A 98 -3.88 -9.08 15.82
C GLY A 98 -3.98 -10.09 16.97
N ASP A 99 -3.51 -11.31 16.76
CA ASP A 99 -3.47 -12.36 17.80
C ASP A 99 -2.43 -12.01 18.86
N LEU A 100 -1.27 -11.50 18.47
CA LEU A 100 -0.25 -11.03 19.41
C LEU A 100 -0.76 -9.86 20.27
N TYR A 101 -1.50 -8.91 19.68
CA TYR A 101 -2.11 -7.81 20.42
C TYR A 101 -3.09 -8.26 21.50
N LYS A 102 -3.87 -9.33 21.23
CA LYS A 102 -4.78 -9.93 22.22
C LYS A 102 -4.02 -10.63 23.34
N LYS A 103 -2.96 -11.36 22.99
CA LYS A 103 -2.19 -12.19 23.92
C LYS A 103 -1.23 -11.38 24.79
N ASP A 104 -0.48 -10.44 24.18
CA ASP A 104 0.56 -9.68 24.87
C ASP A 104 0.80 -8.35 24.14
N LYS A 105 0.18 -7.29 24.67
CA LYS A 105 0.28 -5.94 24.12
C LYS A 105 1.70 -5.36 24.18
N LYS A 106 2.53 -5.76 25.15
CA LYS A 106 3.92 -5.27 25.25
C LYS A 106 4.75 -5.86 24.12
N LYS A 107 4.66 -7.17 23.89
CA LYS A 107 5.33 -7.84 22.76
C LYS A 107 4.80 -7.35 21.42
N PHE A 108 3.48 -7.16 21.29
CA PHE A 108 2.90 -6.56 20.08
C PHE A 108 3.55 -5.21 19.79
N ASN A 109 3.59 -4.29 20.76
CA ASN A 109 4.15 -2.96 20.55
C ASN A 109 5.61 -3.01 20.12
N LEU A 110 6.41 -3.90 20.71
CA LEU A 110 7.83 -4.08 20.37
C LEU A 110 8.00 -4.66 18.96
N TYR A 111 7.35 -5.77 18.66
CA TYR A 111 7.53 -6.49 17.39
C TYR A 111 6.91 -5.73 16.22
N PHE A 112 5.75 -5.13 16.42
CA PHE A 112 5.11 -4.32 15.40
C PHE A 112 5.92 -3.04 15.10
N ASP A 113 6.55 -2.45 16.12
CA ASP A 113 7.43 -1.30 15.94
C ASP A 113 8.68 -1.64 15.11
N VAL A 114 9.34 -2.75 15.44
CA VAL A 114 10.49 -3.25 14.67
C VAL A 114 10.09 -3.56 13.23
N TYR A 115 8.98 -4.27 13.04
CA TYR A 115 8.44 -4.59 11.71
C TYR A 115 8.20 -3.32 10.88
N VAL A 116 7.46 -2.36 11.41
CA VAL A 116 7.15 -1.12 10.70
C VAL A 116 8.42 -0.32 10.39
N LYS A 117 9.38 -0.26 11.30
CA LYS A 117 10.68 0.41 11.07
C LYS A 117 11.45 -0.23 9.92
N GLN A 118 11.53 -1.56 9.88
CA GLN A 118 12.21 -2.30 8.82
C GLN A 118 11.56 -2.08 7.46
N ILE A 119 10.23 -2.23 7.38
CA ILE A 119 9.49 -2.00 6.14
C ILE A 119 9.65 -0.54 5.69
N SER A 120 9.45 0.43 6.59
CA SER A 120 9.60 1.84 6.27
C SER A 120 11.02 2.20 5.79
N TYR A 121 12.06 1.60 6.38
CA TYR A 121 13.43 1.77 5.93
C TYR A 121 13.61 1.28 4.49
N LEU A 122 13.16 0.06 4.18
CA LEU A 122 13.23 -0.49 2.83
C LEU A 122 12.45 0.35 1.82
N LEU A 123 11.24 0.78 2.16
CA LEU A 123 10.43 1.63 1.28
C LEU A 123 11.15 2.93 0.95
N ARG A 124 11.66 3.64 1.95
CA ARG A 124 12.43 4.87 1.72
C ARG A 124 13.70 4.63 0.91
N LEU A 125 14.43 3.55 1.20
CA LEU A 125 15.61 3.15 0.43
C LEU A 125 15.27 2.97 -1.06
N LEU A 126 14.11 2.42 -1.38
CA LEU A 126 13.61 2.22 -2.74
C LEU A 126 13.01 3.48 -3.37
N GLY A 127 12.88 4.58 -2.61
CA GLY A 127 12.26 5.83 -3.05
C GLY A 127 10.72 5.79 -3.07
N ILE A 128 10.12 4.82 -2.37
CA ILE A 128 8.67 4.64 -2.16
C ILE A 128 8.28 5.39 -0.89
N ASN A 129 7.19 6.16 -0.93
CA ASN A 129 6.78 7.05 0.16
C ASN A 129 5.35 6.84 0.65
N VAL A 130 4.60 5.91 0.05
CA VAL A 130 3.23 5.57 0.45
C VAL A 130 3.08 4.05 0.54
N ASN A 131 2.59 3.54 1.67
CA ASN A 131 2.18 2.15 1.80
C ASN A 131 0.65 2.05 1.93
N THR A 132 0.01 1.13 1.19
CA THR A 132 -1.46 0.96 1.24
C THR A 132 -1.86 0.06 2.41
N VAL A 133 -1.62 0.55 3.60
CA VAL A 133 -1.97 -0.02 4.90
C VAL A 133 -2.56 1.06 5.81
N PRO A 134 -3.31 0.70 6.85
CA PRO A 134 -3.72 -0.63 7.28
C PRO A 134 -4.89 -1.20 6.47
N VAL A 135 -5.01 -2.56 6.49
CA VAL A 135 -6.22 -3.25 6.08
C VAL A 135 -7.18 -3.25 7.26
N LEU A 136 -8.33 -2.58 7.09
CA LEU A 136 -9.36 -2.43 8.13
C LEU A 136 -10.53 -3.40 7.97
N ASP A 137 -10.43 -4.33 7.03
CA ASP A 137 -11.43 -5.37 6.85
C ASP A 137 -11.52 -6.28 8.08
N ILE A 138 -12.74 -6.57 8.50
CA ILE A 138 -13.02 -7.40 9.66
C ILE A 138 -13.10 -8.86 9.22
N LEU A 139 -12.37 -9.75 9.92
CA LEU A 139 -12.45 -11.18 9.70
C LEU A 139 -13.85 -11.69 10.06
N ARG A 140 -14.57 -12.26 9.11
CA ARG A 140 -15.87 -12.90 9.31
C ARG A 140 -15.79 -14.38 9.01
N LYS A 141 -16.51 -15.18 9.80
CA LYS A 141 -16.71 -16.61 9.52
C LYS A 141 -17.56 -16.76 8.25
N ASN A 142 -17.28 -17.79 7.45
CA ASN A 142 -18.05 -18.18 6.27
C ASN A 142 -18.04 -17.21 5.07
N LEU A 143 -17.10 -16.24 5.02
CA LEU A 143 -16.90 -15.40 3.85
C LEU A 143 -15.64 -15.79 3.10
N HIS A 144 -15.50 -15.26 1.88
CA HIS A 144 -14.38 -15.59 1.00
C HIS A 144 -13.03 -15.30 1.68
N GLN A 145 -12.08 -16.24 1.56
CA GLN A 145 -10.76 -16.15 2.21
C GLN A 145 -9.85 -15.03 1.69
N ILE A 146 -10.36 -14.16 0.80
CA ILE A 146 -9.59 -13.06 0.24
C ILE A 146 -9.10 -12.08 1.32
N VAL A 147 -9.88 -11.87 2.37
CA VAL A 147 -9.46 -11.12 3.55
C VAL A 147 -8.60 -12.00 4.45
N GLY A 148 -9.12 -13.10 4.96
CA GLY A 148 -8.37 -14.13 5.70
C GLY A 148 -7.38 -13.55 6.71
N ASP A 149 -6.11 -13.92 6.56
CA ASP A 149 -4.99 -13.50 7.39
C ASP A 149 -4.53 -12.04 7.16
N ARG A 150 -5.13 -11.36 6.17
CA ARG A 150 -4.95 -9.91 5.96
C ARG A 150 -5.74 -9.06 6.97
N SER A 151 -6.70 -9.63 7.70
CA SER A 151 -7.42 -8.93 8.77
C SER A 151 -6.69 -9.09 10.11
N PHE A 152 -6.64 -8.01 10.90
CA PHE A 152 -6.12 -8.07 12.28
C PHE A 152 -7.02 -8.88 13.22
N SER A 153 -8.33 -8.83 13.04
CA SER A 153 -9.28 -9.48 13.96
C SER A 153 -10.70 -9.55 13.41
N SER A 154 -11.52 -10.40 14.03
CA SER A 154 -12.97 -10.36 13.90
C SER A 154 -13.63 -9.28 14.80
N ASN A 155 -12.89 -8.68 15.72
CA ASN A 155 -13.38 -7.62 16.60
C ASN A 155 -13.05 -6.24 16.02
N LYS A 156 -14.09 -5.47 15.67
CA LYS A 156 -13.96 -4.13 15.08
C LYS A 156 -13.14 -3.15 15.93
N LYS A 157 -13.28 -3.20 17.26
CA LYS A 157 -12.52 -2.34 18.18
C LYS A 157 -11.01 -2.63 18.13
N ILE A 158 -10.64 -3.91 17.99
CA ILE A 158 -9.23 -4.31 17.84
C ILE A 158 -8.68 -3.87 16.49
N VAL A 159 -9.46 -4.08 15.40
CA VAL A 159 -9.05 -3.65 14.05
C VAL A 159 -8.82 -2.15 14.01
N SER A 160 -9.77 -1.34 14.54
CA SER A 160 -9.63 0.11 14.64
C SER A 160 -8.37 0.51 15.42
N LYS A 161 -8.18 -0.06 16.63
CA LYS A 161 -7.04 0.31 17.49
C LYS A 161 -5.69 -0.04 16.87
N ILE A 162 -5.56 -1.22 16.25
CA ILE A 162 -4.31 -1.59 15.57
C ILE A 162 -4.14 -0.75 14.30
N GLY A 163 -5.22 -0.42 13.61
CA GLY A 163 -5.22 0.50 12.48
C GLY A 163 -4.61 1.85 12.83
N ASP A 164 -5.07 2.49 13.92
CA ASP A 164 -4.50 3.75 14.42
C ASP A 164 -3.01 3.62 14.72
N ILE A 165 -2.62 2.56 15.44
CA ILE A 165 -1.20 2.30 15.77
C ILE A 165 -0.36 2.12 14.48
N CYS A 166 -0.91 1.44 13.49
CA CYS A 166 -0.25 1.23 12.19
C CYS A 166 0.02 2.57 11.49
N ILE A 167 -1.01 3.40 11.37
CA ILE A 167 -0.90 4.73 10.75
C ILE A 167 0.16 5.57 11.47
N ASP A 168 0.05 5.70 12.78
CA ASP A 168 0.98 6.48 13.59
C ASP A 168 2.43 6.03 13.41
N LYS A 169 2.67 4.71 13.44
CA LYS A 169 4.02 4.17 13.30
C LYS A 169 4.60 4.38 11.90
N PHE A 170 3.84 4.18 10.83
CA PHE A 170 4.31 4.46 9.47
C PHE A 170 4.57 5.96 9.27
N HIS A 171 3.69 6.84 9.76
CA HIS A 171 3.87 8.30 9.68
C HIS A 171 5.11 8.77 10.44
N LYS A 172 5.35 8.27 11.66
CA LYS A 172 6.59 8.53 12.42
C LYS A 172 7.85 8.12 11.64
N ASN A 173 7.74 7.10 10.80
CA ASN A 173 8.81 6.63 9.93
C ASN A 173 8.78 7.27 8.52
N LYS A 174 8.05 8.37 8.32
CA LYS A 174 7.97 9.16 7.08
C LYS A 174 7.43 8.36 5.86
N ILE A 175 6.51 7.45 6.10
CA ILE A 175 5.73 6.75 5.08
C ILE A 175 4.26 7.15 5.26
N ALA A 176 3.66 7.70 4.22
CA ALA A 176 2.23 7.94 4.18
C ALA A 176 1.46 6.63 4.05
N THR A 177 0.21 6.61 4.53
CA THR A 177 -0.62 5.41 4.53
C THR A 177 -1.93 5.63 3.77
N ILE A 178 -2.46 4.55 3.20
CA ILE A 178 -3.80 4.51 2.61
C ILE A 178 -4.56 3.36 3.25
N THR A 179 -5.60 3.69 4.01
CA THR A 179 -6.49 2.70 4.62
C THR A 179 -7.33 2.00 3.56
N LYS A 180 -7.55 0.70 3.73
CA LYS A 180 -8.35 -0.11 2.81
C LYS A 180 -9.02 -1.28 3.54
N HIS A 181 -10.10 -1.83 3.05
CA HIS A 181 -10.86 -1.42 1.88
C HIS A 181 -12.13 -0.73 2.36
N ILE A 182 -12.55 0.32 1.72
CA ILE A 182 -13.74 1.07 2.10
C ILE A 182 -14.78 0.91 0.98
N PRO A 183 -16.00 0.52 1.30
CA PRO A 183 -16.68 0.40 2.61
C PRO A 183 -16.39 -0.87 3.40
N GLY A 184 -15.60 -1.80 2.88
CA GLY A 184 -15.17 -3.02 3.54
C GLY A 184 -15.32 -4.26 2.67
N HIS A 185 -14.21 -4.94 2.38
CA HIS A 185 -14.20 -6.17 1.59
C HIS A 185 -14.59 -7.40 2.42
N GLY A 186 -14.55 -7.29 3.75
CA GLY A 186 -14.89 -8.36 4.67
C GLY A 186 -16.38 -8.79 4.64
N LEU A 187 -17.24 -8.06 3.92
CA LEU A 187 -18.64 -8.43 3.69
C LEU A 187 -18.87 -9.20 2.39
N ALA A 188 -17.90 -9.18 1.48
CA ALA A 188 -18.03 -9.79 0.16
C ALA A 188 -17.97 -11.32 0.25
N LYS A 189 -18.93 -11.99 -0.39
CA LYS A 189 -18.97 -13.45 -0.53
C LYS A 189 -18.06 -13.97 -1.66
N VAL A 190 -17.57 -13.07 -2.52
CA VAL A 190 -16.75 -13.39 -3.71
C VAL A 190 -15.56 -12.44 -3.82
N ASP A 191 -14.55 -12.87 -4.57
CA ASP A 191 -13.40 -12.03 -4.90
C ASP A 191 -13.82 -10.98 -5.96
N SER A 192 -13.65 -9.70 -5.64
CA SER A 192 -13.95 -8.58 -6.53
C SER A 192 -13.08 -8.53 -7.80
N HIS A 193 -11.96 -9.28 -7.84
CA HIS A 193 -11.16 -9.44 -9.05
C HIS A 193 -11.76 -10.44 -10.04
N LEU A 194 -12.66 -11.32 -9.57
CA LEU A 194 -13.25 -12.39 -10.37
C LEU A 194 -14.74 -12.18 -10.64
N LYS A 195 -15.47 -11.61 -9.68
CA LYS A 195 -16.93 -11.39 -9.75
C LYS A 195 -17.31 -10.12 -9.04
N LEU A 196 -18.40 -9.48 -9.48
CA LEU A 196 -18.97 -8.32 -8.77
C LEU A 196 -19.55 -8.78 -7.42
N PRO A 197 -19.03 -8.29 -6.28
CA PRO A 197 -19.61 -8.60 -4.98
C PRO A 197 -20.95 -7.91 -4.79
N ILE A 198 -21.95 -8.65 -4.36
CA ILE A 198 -23.24 -8.13 -3.91
C ILE A 198 -23.25 -8.24 -2.40
N ILE A 199 -23.60 -7.15 -1.72
CA ILE A 199 -23.70 -7.04 -0.26
C ILE A 199 -25.16 -6.73 0.03
N ASP A 200 -25.82 -7.66 0.73
CA ASP A 200 -27.20 -7.54 1.20
C ASP A 200 -27.24 -6.73 2.52
#